data_247f0efc1ae437fbdbaf8d2d186475ea
#
_entry.id   247f0efc1ae437fbdbaf8d2d186475ea
#
_cell.length_a   1.000
_cell.length_b   1.000
_cell.length_c   1.000
_cell.angle_alpha   90.00
_cell.angle_beta   90.00
_cell.angle_gamma   90.00
#
_symmetry.space_group_name_H-M   'P 1'
#
loop_
_entity.id
_entity.type
_entity.pdbx_description
1 polymer ?
#
loop_
_entity_poly.entity_id
_entity_poly.type
_entity_poly.pdbx_seq_one_letter_code
_entity_poly.pdbx_strand_id
1 'polypeptide(L)'
;MTEKKVWFITGAGRGMGADIAKAALAAGNAVVATGRTTESVAATLGEADDLLVVRLDVTSRADAESAVRAAVERFGRIDVLVNNA
;
A
#
# COMPACT_ATOMS: atom_id res chain seq x y z
N MET A 1 18.00 6.32 -15.30
CA MET A 1 17.15 6.75 -14.19
C MET A 1 15.92 5.86 -14.09
N THR A 2 15.64 5.33 -12.90
CA THR A 2 14.53 4.41 -12.70
C THR A 2 13.24 5.19 -12.50
N GLU A 3 12.20 4.87 -13.25
CA GLU A 3 10.90 5.48 -13.07
C GLU A 3 10.26 5.00 -11.78
N LYS A 4 9.71 5.93 -10.98
CA LYS A 4 8.98 5.61 -9.77
C LYS A 4 7.69 4.87 -10.13
N LYS A 5 7.48 3.71 -9.51
CA LYS A 5 6.26 2.93 -9.68
C LYS A 5 5.40 3.05 -8.43
N VAL A 6 4.11 2.76 -8.59
CA VAL A 6 3.15 2.76 -7.49
C VAL A 6 2.73 1.32 -7.22
N TRP A 7 3.01 0.86 -6.01
CA TRP A 7 2.71 -0.49 -5.55
C TRP A 7 1.49 -0.45 -4.64
N PHE A 8 0.51 -1.28 -4.93
CA PHE A 8 -0.67 -1.44 -4.08
C PHE A 8 -0.58 -2.81 -3.42
N ILE A 9 -0.45 -2.84 -2.10
CA ILE A 9 -0.15 -4.06 -1.35
C ILE A 9 -1.23 -4.34 -0.33
N THR A 10 -1.86 -5.51 -0.39
CA THR A 10 -2.82 -5.94 0.61
C THR A 10 -2.11 -6.71 1.72
N GLY A 11 -2.65 -6.69 2.93
CA GLY A 11 -2.04 -7.38 4.06
C GLY A 11 -0.66 -6.85 4.42
N ALA A 12 -0.47 -5.52 4.37
CA ALA A 12 0.83 -4.90 4.55
C ALA A 12 1.21 -4.63 6.01
N GLY A 13 0.38 -5.02 6.95
CA GLY A 13 0.63 -4.76 8.37
C GLY A 13 1.66 -5.66 9.03
N ARG A 14 2.01 -6.76 8.39
CA ARG A 14 2.98 -7.72 8.95
C ARG A 14 3.44 -8.72 7.89
N GLY A 15 4.48 -9.46 8.21
CA GLY A 15 4.96 -10.58 7.41
C GLY A 15 5.45 -10.14 6.05
N MET A 16 5.19 -10.97 5.04
CA MET A 16 5.67 -10.75 3.68
C MET A 16 5.17 -9.45 3.08
N GLY A 17 3.91 -9.09 3.33
CA GLY A 17 3.36 -7.84 2.81
C GLY A 17 4.10 -6.62 3.33
N ALA A 18 4.44 -6.62 4.62
CA ALA A 18 5.22 -5.54 5.22
C ALA A 18 6.64 -5.48 4.64
N ASP A 19 7.26 -6.63 4.43
CA ASP A 19 8.61 -6.71 3.86
C ASP A 19 8.63 -6.19 2.42
N ILE A 20 7.63 -6.54 1.63
CA ILE A 20 7.50 -6.06 0.25
C ILE A 20 7.32 -4.54 0.23
N ALA A 21 6.47 -4.02 1.12
CA ALA A 21 6.24 -2.58 1.21
C ALA A 21 7.53 -1.83 1.55
N LYS A 22 8.27 -2.32 2.52
CA LYS A 22 9.55 -1.72 2.92
C LYS A 22 10.56 -1.74 1.77
N ALA A 23 10.66 -2.87 1.08
CA ALA A 23 11.57 -3.01 -0.05
C ALA A 23 11.20 -2.05 -1.19
N ALA A 24 9.92 -1.92 -1.50
CA ALA A 24 9.46 -1.02 -2.56
C ALA A 24 9.76 0.44 -2.21
N LEU A 25 9.52 0.83 -0.96
CA LEU A 25 9.85 2.18 -0.48
C LEU A 25 11.37 2.45 -0.55
N ALA A 26 12.17 1.47 -0.11
CA ALA A 26 13.62 1.60 -0.12
C ALA A 26 14.17 1.73 -1.54
N ALA A 27 13.48 1.15 -2.52
CA ALA A 27 13.86 1.25 -3.93
C ALA A 27 13.39 2.56 -4.58
N GLY A 28 12.75 3.45 -3.82
CA GLY A 28 12.29 4.74 -4.33
C GLY A 28 10.92 4.73 -4.95
N ASN A 29 10.13 3.68 -4.76
CA ASN A 29 8.77 3.60 -5.27
C ASN A 29 7.76 4.14 -4.28
N ALA A 30 6.57 4.46 -4.78
CA ALA A 30 5.44 4.80 -3.93
C ALA A 30 4.69 3.53 -3.55
N VAL A 31 4.13 3.51 -2.35
CA VAL A 31 3.42 2.35 -1.83
C VAL A 31 2.07 2.76 -1.24
N VAL A 32 1.02 2.06 -1.66
CA VAL A 32 -0.27 2.09 -1.00
C VAL A 32 -0.36 0.81 -0.17
N ALA A 33 -0.18 0.96 1.13
CA ALA A 33 -0.15 -0.17 2.06
C ALA A 33 -1.52 -0.32 2.71
N THR A 34 -2.14 -1.48 2.58
CA THR A 34 -3.48 -1.68 3.08
C THR A 34 -3.55 -2.82 4.08
N GLY A 35 -4.52 -2.72 4.98
CA GLY A 35 -4.82 -3.75 5.96
C GLY A 35 -6.12 -3.43 6.64
N ARG A 36 -6.65 -4.38 7.39
CA ARG A 36 -7.91 -4.16 8.12
C ARG A 36 -7.78 -3.13 9.22
N THR A 37 -6.59 -2.99 9.78
CA THR A 37 -6.29 -2.02 10.84
C THR A 37 -5.17 -1.10 10.39
N THR A 38 -5.51 0.14 10.08
CA THR A 38 -4.51 1.11 9.60
C THR A 38 -3.43 1.40 10.64
N GLU A 39 -3.78 1.34 11.92
CA GLU A 39 -2.83 1.56 13.01
C GLU A 39 -1.69 0.54 12.99
N SER A 40 -2.01 -0.75 12.72
CA SER A 40 -1.00 -1.79 12.60
C SER A 40 -0.09 -1.57 11.42
N VAL A 41 -0.66 -1.18 10.28
CA VAL A 41 0.12 -0.89 9.07
C VAL A 41 1.06 0.28 9.31
N ALA A 42 0.54 1.36 9.87
CA ALA A 42 1.33 2.56 10.15
C ALA A 42 2.42 2.28 11.20
N ALA A 43 2.12 1.49 12.22
CA ALA A 43 3.10 1.13 13.24
C ALA A 43 4.27 0.34 12.65
N THR A 44 3.99 -0.50 11.66
CA THR A 44 5.01 -1.34 11.02
C THR A 44 5.84 -0.57 10.00
N LEU A 45 5.20 0.28 9.19
CA LEU A 45 5.85 0.96 8.06
C LEU A 45 6.29 2.38 8.36
N GLY A 46 5.72 3.01 9.38
CA GLY A 46 5.99 4.41 9.70
C GLY A 46 5.27 5.36 8.77
N GLU A 47 5.85 6.55 8.60
CA GLU A 47 5.31 7.59 7.73
C GLU A 47 6.36 7.99 6.70
N ALA A 48 5.92 8.25 5.47
CA ALA A 48 6.78 8.73 4.40
C ALA A 48 5.91 9.39 3.34
N ASP A 49 6.51 10.31 2.57
CA ASP A 49 5.79 11.01 1.51
C ASP A 49 5.30 10.05 0.42
N ASP A 50 6.05 8.97 0.19
CA ASP A 50 5.71 7.96 -0.82
C ASP A 50 4.85 6.82 -0.25
N LEU A 51 4.37 6.95 0.98
CA LEU A 51 3.55 5.93 1.62
C LEU A 51 2.14 6.45 1.90
N LEU A 52 1.14 5.75 1.42
CA LEU A 52 -0.25 5.97 1.76
C LEU A 52 -0.77 4.71 2.47
N VAL A 53 -1.30 4.88 3.68
CA VAL A 53 -1.89 3.78 4.45
C VAL A 53 -3.40 3.88 4.34
N VAL A 54 -4.07 2.82 3.89
CA VAL A 54 -5.50 2.79 3.67
C VAL A 54 -6.10 1.54 4.29
N ARG A 55 -7.26 1.70 4.94
CA ARG A 55 -7.99 0.56 5.46
C ARG A 55 -8.57 -0.25 4.29
N LEU A 56 -8.40 -1.55 4.34
CA LEU A 56 -8.98 -2.47 3.37
C LEU A 56 -9.26 -3.82 4.01
N ASP A 57 -10.53 -4.20 4.03
CA ASP A 57 -10.95 -5.56 4.30
C ASP A 57 -11.13 -6.20 2.92
N VAL A 58 -10.33 -7.22 2.61
CA VAL A 58 -10.34 -7.83 1.27
C VAL A 58 -11.66 -8.51 0.92
N THR A 59 -12.52 -8.73 1.90
CA THR A 59 -13.86 -9.29 1.67
C THR A 59 -14.89 -8.21 1.34
N SER A 60 -14.52 -6.94 1.43
CA SER A 60 -15.41 -5.81 1.17
C SER A 60 -15.08 -5.13 -0.17
N ARG A 61 -16.03 -5.22 -1.11
CA ARG A 61 -15.89 -4.55 -2.40
C ARG A 61 -15.83 -3.02 -2.22
N ALA A 62 -16.62 -2.49 -1.31
CA ALA A 62 -16.64 -1.04 -1.07
C ALA A 62 -15.28 -0.54 -0.57
N ASP A 63 -14.63 -1.31 0.33
CA ASP A 63 -13.30 -0.98 0.80
C ASP A 63 -12.28 -1.02 -0.35
N ALA A 64 -12.38 -2.02 -1.21
CA ALA A 64 -11.46 -2.16 -2.34
C ALA A 64 -11.59 -0.98 -3.30
N GLU A 65 -12.81 -0.58 -3.62
CA GLU A 65 -13.05 0.56 -4.49
C GLU A 65 -12.54 1.87 -3.88
N SER A 66 -12.77 2.07 -2.59
CA SER A 66 -12.29 3.25 -1.87
C SER A 66 -10.77 3.31 -1.83
N ALA A 67 -10.13 2.15 -1.60
CA ALA A 67 -8.67 2.08 -1.54
C ALA A 67 -8.03 2.38 -2.91
N VAL A 68 -8.59 1.84 -3.98
CA VAL A 68 -8.10 2.11 -5.33
C VAL A 68 -8.26 3.59 -5.65
N ARG A 69 -9.41 4.17 -5.32
CA ARG A 69 -9.65 5.60 -5.54
C ARG A 69 -8.63 6.46 -4.79
N ALA A 70 -8.37 6.14 -3.53
CA ALA A 70 -7.40 6.87 -2.73
C ALA A 70 -5.98 6.77 -3.34
N ALA A 71 -5.62 5.59 -3.83
CA ALA A 71 -4.33 5.38 -4.47
C ALA A 71 -4.18 6.25 -5.73
N VAL A 72 -5.21 6.26 -6.57
CA VAL A 72 -5.18 7.05 -7.81
C VAL A 72 -5.19 8.55 -7.52
N GLU A 73 -5.96 8.99 -6.52
CA GLU A 73 -5.96 10.40 -6.11
C GLU A 73 -4.60 10.85 -5.59
N ARG A 74 -3.93 9.99 -4.83
CA ARG A 74 -2.64 10.33 -4.21
C ARG A 74 -1.49 10.26 -5.20
N PHE A 75 -1.41 9.18 -6.00
CA PHE A 75 -0.25 8.90 -6.84
C PHE A 75 -0.53 8.88 -8.34
N GLY A 76 -1.78 8.95 -8.73
CA GLY A 76 -2.20 9.04 -10.14
C GLY A 76 -2.30 7.71 -10.87
N ARG A 77 -1.79 6.63 -10.31
CA ARG A 77 -1.77 5.32 -10.99
C ARG A 77 -1.50 4.18 -10.02
N ILE A 78 -1.68 2.98 -10.49
CA ILE A 78 -1.25 1.75 -9.81
C ILE A 78 -0.52 0.91 -10.85
N ASP A 79 0.75 0.60 -10.59
CA ASP A 79 1.58 -0.17 -11.51
C ASP A 79 1.71 -1.63 -11.11
N VAL A 80 1.75 -1.89 -9.81
CA VAL A 80 1.97 -3.24 -9.28
C VAL A 80 0.94 -3.51 -8.20
N LEU A 81 0.24 -4.64 -8.33
CA LEU A 81 -0.71 -5.10 -7.32
C LEU A 81 -0.15 -6.34 -6.66
N VAL A 82 0.03 -6.28 -5.35
CA VAL A 82 0.47 -7.43 -4.55
C VAL A 82 -0.71 -7.87 -3.68
N ASN A 83 -1.30 -8.98 -4.03
CA ASN A 83 -2.42 -9.54 -3.29
C ASN A 83 -1.89 -10.56 -2.29
N ASN A 84 -1.56 -10.05 -1.09
CA ASN A 84 -0.89 -10.82 -0.04
C ASN A 84 -1.81 -11.23 1.11
N ALA A 85 -2.99 -10.67 1.18
CA ALA A 85 -3.91 -10.92 2.29
C ALA A 85 -4.53 -12.32 2.27
#